data_d804610e2792b4f2057bb33129a8be78
#
_entry.id   d804610e2792b4f2057bb33129a8be78
#
_cell.length_a   1.000
_cell.length_b   1.000
_cell.length_c   1.000
_cell.angle_alpha   90.00
_cell.angle_beta   90.00
_cell.angle_gamma   90.00
#
_symmetry.space_group_name_H-M   'P 1'
#
loop_
_entity.id
_entity.type
_entity.pdbx_description
1 polymer ?
#
loop_
_entity_poly.entity_id
_entity_poly.type
_entity_poly.pdbx_seq_one_letter_code
_entity_poly.pdbx_strand_id
1 'polypeptide(L)'
;ILRRKKKDVIKELPEKIETNIFIELGDEQKKIYVAELNKVKEAIEEALNDGGMSKVRFMILPLLTKLRQICIDPKIVYSDYTSGSNKIDRFLSVIEEVTNNGHKVLVFTSFRTALNLVKDKLDSIGIKSYQIDGSVSSKERQTRVDNFNNNDDVKVFLIMLKSGGTGLN
;
A
#
# COMPACT_ATOMS: atom_id res chain seq x y z
N ILE A 1 31.06 -5.44 -11.09
CA ILE A 1 29.96 -4.62 -10.54
C ILE A 1 30.20 -4.52 -9.03
N LEU A 2 30.53 -3.34 -8.52
CA LEU A 2 30.79 -3.12 -7.09
C LEU A 2 29.47 -2.77 -6.40
N ARG A 3 28.89 -3.69 -5.61
CA ARG A 3 27.68 -3.44 -4.82
C ARG A 3 28.10 -2.94 -3.44
N ARG A 4 27.91 -1.66 -3.16
CA ARG A 4 28.11 -1.08 -1.82
C ARG A 4 26.79 -0.95 -1.10
N LYS A 5 26.70 -1.38 0.15
CA LYS A 5 25.53 -1.12 1.00
C LYS A 5 25.68 0.27 1.62
N LYS A 6 24.60 1.06 1.71
CA LYS A 6 24.60 2.39 2.35
C LYS A 6 25.23 2.33 3.76
N LYS A 7 24.95 1.28 4.51
CA LYS A 7 25.50 1.02 5.86
C LYS A 7 27.03 0.95 5.91
N ASP A 8 27.67 0.53 4.81
CA ASP A 8 29.13 0.33 4.76
C ASP A 8 29.87 1.62 4.35
N VAL A 9 29.14 2.61 3.82
CA VAL A 9 29.71 3.84 3.25
C VAL A 9 29.42 5.08 4.10
N ILE A 10 28.28 5.13 4.78
CA ILE A 10 27.84 6.30 5.56
C ILE A 10 27.74 5.87 7.04
N LYS A 11 28.78 6.15 7.80
CA LYS A 11 28.86 5.82 9.24
C LYS A 11 27.98 6.74 10.13
N GLU A 12 27.51 7.85 9.60
CA GLU A 12 26.73 8.88 10.31
C GLU A 12 25.22 8.69 10.24
N LEU A 13 24.73 7.67 9.49
CA LEU A 13 23.30 7.40 9.43
C LEU A 13 22.83 6.73 10.73
N PRO A 14 21.75 7.25 11.35
CA PRO A 14 21.14 6.60 12.50
C PRO A 14 20.67 5.19 12.16
N GLU A 15 20.55 4.33 13.16
CA GLU A 15 20.04 2.97 12.97
C GLU A 15 18.60 3.00 12.42
N LYS A 16 18.31 2.10 11.47
CA LYS A 16 16.98 1.90 10.95
C LYS A 16 16.09 1.23 12.00
N ILE A 17 15.07 1.91 12.44
CA ILE A 17 14.04 1.34 13.32
C ILE A 17 12.93 0.75 12.45
N GLU A 18 12.56 -0.50 12.68
CA GLU A 18 11.43 -1.17 12.03
C GLU A 18 10.39 -1.54 13.09
N THR A 19 9.16 -1.09 12.87
CA THR A 19 8.03 -1.39 13.77
C THR A 19 6.90 -2.03 12.97
N ASN A 20 6.37 -3.16 13.46
CA ASN A 20 5.21 -3.82 12.91
C ASN A 20 3.96 -3.41 13.71
N ILE A 21 2.96 -2.86 13.04
CA ILE A 21 1.66 -2.56 13.64
C ILE A 21 0.67 -3.61 13.16
N PHE A 22 0.19 -4.46 14.06
CA PHE A 22 -0.81 -5.48 13.79
C PHE A 22 -2.20 -4.89 14.04
N ILE A 23 -3.12 -5.11 13.11
CA ILE A 23 -4.47 -4.55 13.15
C ILE A 23 -5.45 -5.67 12.81
N GLU A 24 -6.44 -5.86 13.65
CA GLU A 24 -7.51 -6.82 13.43
C GLU A 24 -8.52 -6.27 12.42
N LEU A 25 -9.07 -7.15 11.59
CA LEU A 25 -10.15 -6.81 10.69
C LEU A 25 -11.41 -6.48 11.48
N GLY A 26 -12.13 -5.44 11.08
CA GLY A 26 -13.48 -5.17 11.59
C GLY A 26 -14.46 -6.31 11.25
N ASP A 27 -15.55 -6.44 12.01
CA ASP A 27 -16.45 -7.60 11.91
C ASP A 27 -17.00 -7.82 10.49
N GLU A 28 -17.49 -6.78 9.84
CA GLU A 28 -18.00 -6.87 8.46
C GLU A 28 -16.89 -7.19 7.46
N GLN A 29 -15.72 -6.57 7.61
CA GLN A 29 -14.55 -6.86 6.80
C GLN A 29 -14.10 -8.32 6.96
N LYS A 30 -14.14 -8.85 8.19
CA LYS A 30 -13.81 -10.25 8.50
C LYS A 30 -14.78 -11.22 7.86
N LYS A 31 -16.08 -10.92 7.86
CA LYS A 31 -17.10 -11.74 7.18
C LYS A 31 -16.81 -11.84 5.68
N ILE A 32 -16.55 -10.70 5.03
CA ILE A 32 -16.18 -10.64 3.61
C ILE A 32 -14.90 -11.43 3.34
N TYR A 33 -13.88 -11.24 4.18
CA TYR A 33 -12.61 -11.95 4.04
C TYR A 33 -12.78 -13.46 4.12
N VAL A 34 -13.56 -13.97 5.11
CA VAL A 34 -13.83 -15.41 5.27
C VAL A 34 -14.62 -15.97 4.09
N ALA A 35 -15.63 -15.24 3.60
CA ALA A 35 -16.39 -15.66 2.44
C ALA A 35 -15.51 -15.80 1.19
N GLU A 36 -14.61 -14.83 0.94
CA GLU A 36 -13.69 -14.90 -0.19
C GLU A 36 -12.60 -15.97 0.02
N LEU A 37 -12.14 -16.19 1.25
CA LEU A 37 -11.19 -17.27 1.57
C LEU A 37 -11.78 -18.66 1.28
N ASN A 38 -13.05 -18.87 1.55
CA ASN A 38 -13.72 -20.14 1.23
C ASN A 38 -13.77 -20.37 -0.28
N LYS A 39 -14.08 -19.36 -1.09
CA LYS A 39 -13.99 -19.46 -2.56
C LYS A 39 -12.58 -19.81 -3.05
N VAL A 40 -11.54 -19.31 -2.38
CA VAL A 40 -10.15 -19.69 -2.69
C VAL A 40 -9.91 -21.16 -2.41
N LYS A 41 -10.41 -21.68 -1.27
CA LYS A 41 -10.26 -23.10 -0.92
C LYS A 41 -10.97 -24.00 -1.93
N GLU A 42 -12.23 -23.69 -2.26
CA GLU A 42 -13.02 -24.40 -3.26
C GLU A 42 -12.31 -24.44 -4.63
N ALA A 43 -11.81 -23.29 -5.09
CA ALA A 43 -11.08 -23.20 -6.35
C ALA A 43 -9.77 -24.01 -6.35
N ILE A 44 -9.10 -24.13 -5.20
CA ILE A 44 -7.91 -24.98 -5.06
C ILE A 44 -8.30 -26.46 -5.16
N GLU A 45 -9.35 -26.88 -4.47
CA GLU A 45 -9.83 -28.27 -4.48
C GLU A 45 -10.27 -28.70 -5.89
N GLU A 46 -11.04 -27.86 -6.57
CA GLU A 46 -11.44 -28.10 -7.96
C GLU A 46 -10.23 -28.22 -8.91
N ALA A 47 -9.28 -27.29 -8.80
CA ALA A 47 -8.11 -27.28 -9.67
C ALA A 47 -7.15 -28.45 -9.42
N LEU A 48 -7.07 -28.97 -8.22
CA LEU A 48 -6.31 -30.18 -7.88
C LEU A 48 -6.96 -31.44 -8.49
N ASN A 49 -8.28 -31.50 -8.51
CA ASN A 49 -9.03 -32.63 -9.09
C ASN A 49 -8.95 -32.65 -10.65
N ASP A 50 -8.85 -31.49 -11.29
CA ASP A 50 -8.86 -31.33 -12.76
C ASP A 50 -7.45 -31.36 -13.43
N GLY A 51 -6.41 -31.70 -12.69
CA GLY A 51 -5.14 -32.16 -13.26
C GLY A 51 -4.11 -31.11 -13.62
N GLY A 52 -3.73 -30.19 -12.73
CA GLY A 52 -2.44 -29.57 -12.95
C GLY A 52 -2.12 -28.31 -12.12
N MET A 53 -0.96 -28.32 -11.48
CA MET A 53 -0.39 -27.20 -10.71
C MET A 53 -0.28 -25.88 -11.50
N SER A 54 -0.19 -25.90 -12.82
CA SER A 54 -0.17 -24.70 -13.67
C SER A 54 -1.53 -24.00 -13.68
N LYS A 55 -2.63 -24.74 -13.85
CA LYS A 55 -4.00 -24.22 -13.81
C LYS A 55 -4.32 -23.62 -12.45
N VAL A 56 -3.92 -24.32 -11.38
CA VAL A 56 -4.04 -23.85 -9.98
C VAL A 56 -3.39 -22.48 -9.79
N ARG A 57 -2.16 -22.26 -10.25
CA ARG A 57 -1.44 -20.98 -10.11
C ARG A 57 -2.17 -19.82 -10.79
N PHE A 58 -2.70 -20.01 -12.00
CA PHE A 58 -3.40 -18.96 -12.74
C PHE A 58 -4.73 -18.58 -12.06
N MET A 59 -5.44 -19.54 -11.48
CA MET A 59 -6.73 -19.31 -10.80
C MET A 59 -6.55 -18.69 -9.40
N ILE A 60 -5.54 -19.10 -8.65
CA ILE A 60 -5.34 -18.68 -7.26
C ILE A 60 -4.76 -17.26 -7.15
N LEU A 61 -3.88 -16.85 -8.06
CA LEU A 61 -3.21 -15.55 -7.95
C LEU A 61 -4.18 -14.34 -7.92
N PRO A 62 -5.21 -14.27 -8.77
CA PRO A 62 -6.22 -13.21 -8.68
C PRO A 62 -6.99 -13.25 -7.35
N LEU A 63 -7.32 -14.44 -6.85
CA LEU A 63 -8.06 -14.63 -5.59
C LEU A 63 -7.22 -14.17 -4.38
N LEU A 64 -5.94 -14.54 -4.32
CA LEU A 64 -5.02 -14.06 -3.29
C LEU A 64 -4.82 -12.54 -3.37
N THR A 65 -4.79 -11.98 -4.58
CA THR A 65 -4.73 -10.54 -4.78
C THR A 65 -5.96 -9.86 -4.20
N LYS A 66 -7.14 -10.42 -4.44
CA LYS A 66 -8.42 -9.95 -3.90
C LYS A 66 -8.44 -9.98 -2.36
N LEU A 67 -8.01 -11.09 -1.75
CA LEU A 67 -7.89 -11.19 -0.29
C LEU A 67 -6.95 -10.12 0.30
N ARG A 68 -5.80 -9.88 -0.34
CA ARG A 68 -4.88 -8.83 0.10
C ARG A 68 -5.48 -7.42 -0.01
N GLN A 69 -6.29 -7.17 -1.04
CA GLN A 69 -7.00 -5.90 -1.19
C GLN A 69 -8.08 -5.74 -0.12
N ILE A 70 -8.84 -6.80 0.17
CA ILE A 70 -9.84 -6.81 1.25
C ILE A 70 -9.18 -6.54 2.61
N CYS A 71 -7.97 -7.04 2.87
CA CYS A 71 -7.22 -6.73 4.10
C CYS A 71 -6.81 -5.26 4.22
N ILE A 72 -6.78 -4.49 3.12
CA ILE A 72 -6.55 -3.04 3.17
C ILE A 72 -7.88 -2.34 3.45
N ASP A 73 -8.84 -2.51 2.56
CA ASP A 73 -10.22 -2.03 2.69
C ASP A 73 -11.09 -2.77 1.67
N PRO A 74 -12.20 -3.41 2.08
CA PRO A 74 -13.12 -4.08 1.15
C PRO A 74 -13.65 -3.17 0.05
N LYS A 75 -13.72 -1.86 0.29
CA LYS A 75 -14.17 -0.87 -0.72
C LYS A 75 -13.32 -0.88 -2.00
N ILE A 76 -12.07 -1.34 -1.92
CA ILE A 76 -11.19 -1.51 -3.10
C ILE A 76 -11.76 -2.54 -4.09
N VAL A 77 -12.50 -3.53 -3.58
CA VAL A 77 -13.07 -4.64 -4.35
C VAL A 77 -14.59 -4.48 -4.53
N TYR A 78 -15.25 -3.97 -3.51
CA TYR A 78 -16.69 -3.80 -3.43
C TYR A 78 -17.03 -2.33 -3.22
N SER A 79 -17.46 -1.64 -4.26
CA SER A 79 -17.70 -0.19 -4.26
C SER A 79 -18.83 0.25 -3.30
N ASP A 80 -19.77 -0.65 -3.04
CA ASP A 80 -20.91 -0.48 -2.14
C ASP A 80 -20.58 -0.71 -0.65
N TYR A 81 -19.36 -1.16 -0.34
CA TYR A 81 -18.92 -1.33 1.04
C TYR A 81 -18.71 0.01 1.75
N THR A 82 -19.34 0.17 2.92
CA THR A 82 -19.36 1.45 3.67
C THR A 82 -18.88 1.35 5.12
N SER A 83 -18.67 0.12 5.66
CA SER A 83 -18.34 -0.07 7.08
C SER A 83 -16.93 0.35 7.49
N GLY A 84 -16.10 0.84 6.54
CA GLY A 84 -14.75 1.31 6.83
C GLY A 84 -13.72 0.19 7.06
N SER A 85 -12.51 0.56 7.41
CA SER A 85 -11.40 -0.38 7.67
C SER A 85 -10.54 0.10 8.82
N ASN A 86 -10.43 -0.72 9.86
CA ASN A 86 -9.55 -0.46 11.01
C ASN A 86 -8.11 -0.16 10.58
N LYS A 87 -7.66 -0.76 9.48
CA LYS A 87 -6.33 -0.54 8.93
C LYS A 87 -6.17 0.86 8.36
N ILE A 88 -7.17 1.34 7.63
CA ILE A 88 -7.17 2.71 7.08
C ILE A 88 -7.28 3.72 8.22
N ASP A 89 -8.14 3.49 9.20
CA ASP A 89 -8.32 4.38 10.35
C ASP A 89 -7.02 4.49 11.17
N ARG A 90 -6.37 3.36 11.46
CA ARG A 90 -5.08 3.36 12.14
C ARG A 90 -3.98 4.03 11.32
N PHE A 91 -3.97 3.79 10.01
CA PHE A 91 -3.03 4.44 9.09
C PHE A 91 -3.19 5.96 9.15
N LEU A 92 -4.42 6.48 9.05
CA LEU A 92 -4.69 7.93 9.11
C LEU A 92 -4.24 8.51 10.45
N SER A 93 -4.54 7.85 11.57
CA SER A 93 -4.08 8.29 12.90
C SER A 93 -2.56 8.40 12.99
N VAL A 94 -1.81 7.45 12.43
CA VAL A 94 -0.34 7.50 12.39
C VAL A 94 0.16 8.63 11.50
N ILE A 95 -0.48 8.85 10.35
CA ILE A 95 -0.10 9.95 9.45
C ILE A 95 -0.34 11.31 10.12
N GLU A 96 -1.49 11.50 10.77
CA GLU A 96 -1.79 12.73 11.50
C GLU A 96 -0.78 12.98 12.62
N GLU A 97 -0.47 11.97 13.43
CA GLU A 97 0.51 12.06 14.50
C GLU A 97 1.89 12.49 13.97
N VAL A 98 2.39 11.81 12.93
CA VAL A 98 3.73 12.06 12.38
C VAL A 98 3.80 13.42 11.69
N THR A 99 2.77 13.80 10.93
CA THR A 99 2.75 15.10 10.23
C THR A 99 2.54 16.28 11.16
N ASN A 100 1.77 16.13 12.25
CA ASN A 100 1.60 17.15 13.29
C ASN A 100 2.91 17.38 14.07
N ASN A 101 3.75 16.34 14.22
CA ASN A 101 5.09 16.46 14.79
C ASN A 101 6.13 17.05 13.81
N GLY A 102 5.69 17.53 12.63
CA GLY A 102 6.57 18.20 11.66
C GLY A 102 7.32 17.26 10.71
N HIS A 103 7.12 15.94 10.79
CA HIS A 103 7.84 14.99 9.96
C HIS A 103 7.18 14.76 8.59
N LYS A 104 8.01 14.44 7.60
CA LYS A 104 7.57 14.00 6.27
C LYS A 104 7.48 12.48 6.21
N VAL A 105 6.48 11.96 5.48
CA VAL A 105 6.16 10.53 5.42
C VAL A 105 6.16 10.04 3.98
N LEU A 106 6.84 8.91 3.74
CA LEU A 106 6.74 8.14 2.50
C LEU A 106 5.84 6.93 2.73
N VAL A 107 4.79 6.81 1.94
CA VAL A 107 3.81 5.72 2.02
C VAL A 107 3.94 4.83 0.79
N PHE A 108 4.18 3.55 0.99
CA PHE A 108 4.32 2.59 -0.10
C PHE A 108 3.16 1.61 -0.13
N THR A 109 2.62 1.37 -1.31
CA THR A 109 1.60 0.33 -1.54
C THR A 109 1.85 -0.43 -2.84
N SER A 110 1.36 -1.68 -2.89
CA SER A 110 1.42 -2.51 -4.10
C SER A 110 0.21 -2.34 -5.02
N PHE A 111 -0.86 -1.67 -4.56
CA PHE A 111 -2.13 -1.56 -5.27
C PHE A 111 -2.46 -0.11 -5.60
N ARG A 112 -2.70 0.16 -6.88
CA ARG A 112 -3.10 1.51 -7.34
C ARG A 112 -4.44 1.95 -6.74
N THR A 113 -5.37 1.01 -6.62
CA THR A 113 -6.68 1.27 -6.00
C THR A 113 -6.55 1.66 -4.52
N ALA A 114 -5.64 1.02 -3.78
CA ALA A 114 -5.33 1.41 -2.41
C ALA A 114 -4.66 2.79 -2.34
N LEU A 115 -3.77 3.09 -3.30
CA LEU A 115 -3.12 4.39 -3.38
C LEU A 115 -4.15 5.52 -3.54
N ASN A 116 -5.11 5.33 -4.46
CA ASN A 116 -6.19 6.29 -4.70
C ASN A 116 -7.10 6.43 -3.48
N LEU A 117 -7.53 5.30 -2.87
CA LEU A 117 -8.34 5.32 -1.66
C LEU A 117 -7.68 6.13 -0.53
N VAL A 118 -6.38 5.89 -0.31
CA VAL A 118 -5.60 6.62 0.71
C VAL A 118 -5.51 8.10 0.37
N LYS A 119 -5.28 8.44 -0.91
CA LYS A 119 -5.27 9.84 -1.36
C LYS A 119 -6.58 10.54 -1.06
N ASP A 120 -7.72 9.94 -1.44
CA ASP A 120 -9.05 10.50 -1.21
C ASP A 120 -9.32 10.70 0.29
N LYS A 121 -8.88 9.76 1.13
CA LYS A 121 -9.01 9.85 2.59
C LYS A 121 -8.15 10.99 3.17
N LEU A 122 -6.90 11.14 2.74
CA LEU A 122 -6.04 12.24 3.17
C LEU A 122 -6.60 13.60 2.75
N ASP A 123 -7.08 13.71 1.51
CA ASP A 123 -7.71 14.93 1.01
C ASP A 123 -8.97 15.30 1.83
N SER A 124 -9.77 14.29 2.24
CA SER A 124 -10.99 14.52 3.05
C SER A 124 -10.72 15.07 4.45
N ILE A 125 -9.52 14.84 4.99
CA ILE A 125 -9.06 15.38 6.29
C ILE A 125 -8.09 16.56 6.15
N GLY A 126 -7.94 17.09 4.91
CA GLY A 126 -7.13 18.27 4.63
C GLY A 126 -5.61 18.05 4.58
N ILE A 127 -5.15 16.80 4.58
CA ILE A 127 -3.72 16.46 4.47
C ILE A 127 -3.31 16.40 3.00
N LYS A 128 -2.50 17.38 2.57
CA LYS A 128 -1.96 17.42 1.21
C LYS A 128 -0.92 16.33 0.99
N SER A 129 -1.01 15.66 -0.17
CA SER A 129 -0.06 14.61 -0.54
C SER A 129 0.32 14.65 -2.02
N TYR A 130 1.55 14.26 -2.34
CA TYR A 130 1.95 13.88 -3.69
C TYR A 130 1.75 12.39 -3.92
N GLN A 131 1.58 12.00 -5.17
CA GLN A 131 1.39 10.59 -5.57
C GLN A 131 2.29 10.27 -6.77
N ILE A 132 2.93 9.09 -6.74
CA ILE A 132 3.63 8.51 -7.89
C ILE A 132 3.12 7.09 -8.13
N ASP A 133 2.63 6.87 -9.35
CA ASP A 133 2.33 5.56 -9.90
C ASP A 133 2.97 5.39 -11.28
N GLY A 134 2.62 4.32 -12.01
CA GLY A 134 3.17 4.02 -13.33
C GLY A 134 2.74 4.98 -14.46
N SER A 135 1.74 5.85 -14.24
CA SER A 135 1.26 6.82 -15.23
C SER A 135 2.03 8.15 -15.20
N VAL A 136 2.77 8.40 -14.12
CA VAL A 136 3.51 9.66 -13.94
C VAL A 136 4.79 9.65 -14.76
N SER A 137 4.98 10.65 -15.64
CA SER A 137 6.19 10.80 -16.46
C SER A 137 7.44 11.00 -15.60
N SER A 138 8.62 10.66 -16.14
CA SER A 138 9.88 10.82 -15.41
C SER A 138 10.14 12.26 -15.01
N LYS A 139 9.82 13.24 -15.89
CA LYS A 139 9.97 14.67 -15.60
C LYS A 139 9.06 15.13 -14.46
N GLU A 140 7.80 14.74 -14.52
CA GLU A 140 6.82 15.08 -13.47
C GLU A 140 7.15 14.41 -12.14
N ARG A 141 7.66 13.18 -12.18
CA ARG A 141 8.13 12.46 -11.00
C ARG A 141 9.24 13.25 -10.30
N GLN A 142 10.24 13.71 -11.04
CA GLN A 142 11.33 14.52 -10.47
C GLN A 142 10.79 15.82 -9.87
N THR A 143 9.90 16.52 -10.58
CA THR A 143 9.26 17.74 -10.07
C THR A 143 8.51 17.49 -8.74
N ARG A 144 7.78 16.38 -8.62
CA ARG A 144 7.07 16.04 -7.37
C ARG A 144 8.04 15.72 -6.24
N VAL A 145 9.16 15.04 -6.53
CA VAL A 145 10.22 14.76 -5.54
C VAL A 145 10.87 16.06 -5.07
N ASP A 146 11.25 16.93 -5.99
CA ASP A 146 11.87 18.21 -5.66
C ASP A 146 10.94 19.10 -4.83
N ASN A 147 9.67 19.16 -5.21
CA ASN A 147 8.65 19.89 -4.46
C ASN A 147 8.43 19.28 -3.05
N PHE A 148 8.39 17.96 -2.93
CA PHE A 148 8.26 17.32 -1.64
C PHE A 148 9.44 17.59 -0.72
N ASN A 149 10.66 17.60 -1.26
CA ASN A 149 11.86 17.87 -0.48
C ASN A 149 11.93 19.33 -0.01
N ASN A 150 11.51 20.28 -0.85
CA ASN A 150 11.69 21.71 -0.63
C ASN A 150 10.44 22.45 -0.10
N ASN A 151 9.29 21.79 -0.02
CA ASN A 151 8.03 22.38 0.45
C ASN A 151 7.52 21.66 1.70
N ASP A 152 7.36 22.42 2.78
CA ASP A 152 6.89 21.87 4.08
C ASP A 152 5.36 21.80 4.18
N ASP A 153 4.62 22.38 3.22
CA ASP A 153 3.15 22.27 3.19
C ASP A 153 2.66 20.89 2.80
N VAL A 154 3.49 20.07 2.11
CA VAL A 154 3.15 18.72 1.69
C VAL A 154 4.06 17.73 2.40
N LYS A 155 3.50 17.05 3.39
CA LYS A 155 4.25 16.15 4.28
C LYS A 155 4.09 14.67 3.92
N VAL A 156 3.18 14.32 3.02
CA VAL A 156 2.91 12.92 2.66
C VAL A 156 3.20 12.67 1.19
N PHE A 157 3.93 11.59 0.90
CA PHE A 157 4.22 11.15 -0.46
C PHE A 157 3.79 9.69 -0.65
N LEU A 158 2.80 9.47 -1.49
CA LEU A 158 2.23 8.18 -1.81
C LEU A 158 2.96 7.55 -3.01
N ILE A 159 3.49 6.36 -2.86
CA ILE A 159 4.35 5.74 -3.86
C ILE A 159 3.89 4.31 -4.14
N MET A 160 3.63 4.00 -5.40
CA MET A 160 3.39 2.64 -5.81
C MET A 160 4.71 1.87 -5.90
N LEU A 161 4.83 0.73 -5.19
CA LEU A 161 6.08 -0.04 -5.07
C LEU A 161 6.73 -0.39 -6.43
N LYS A 162 5.92 -0.77 -7.43
CA LYS A 162 6.42 -1.09 -8.77
C LYS A 162 6.98 0.13 -9.51
N SER A 163 6.53 1.32 -9.16
CA SER A 163 6.94 2.58 -9.81
C SER A 163 8.02 3.32 -9.03
N GLY A 164 8.15 3.06 -7.72
CA GLY A 164 9.16 3.67 -6.85
C GLY A 164 10.52 2.99 -6.87
N GLY A 165 10.64 1.81 -7.49
CA GLY A 165 11.90 1.04 -7.53
C GLY A 165 12.97 1.57 -8.50
N THR A 166 12.65 2.54 -9.35
CA THR A 166 13.57 3.13 -10.31
C THR A 166 13.45 4.66 -10.33
N GLY A 167 14.55 5.35 -10.04
CA GLY A 167 14.67 6.80 -10.27
C GLY A 167 14.09 7.72 -9.18
N LEU A 168 13.97 7.26 -7.95
CA LEU A 168 13.80 8.10 -6.76
C LEU A 168 15.15 8.18 -6.05
N ASN A 169 16.01 9.07 -6.51
CA ASN A 169 17.29 9.42 -5.84
C ASN A 169 17.18 10.81 -5.28
#